data_186feccae98b94082c803002e21e3104
#
_entry.id   186feccae98b94082c803002e21e3104
#
_cell.length_a   1.000
_cell.length_b   1.000
_cell.length_c   1.000
_cell.angle_alpha   90.00
_cell.angle_beta   90.00
_cell.angle_gamma   90.00
#
_symmetry.space_group_name_H-M   'P 1'
#
loop_
_entity.id
_entity.type
_entity.pdbx_description
1 polymer ?
#
loop_
_entity_poly.entity_id
_entity_poly.type
_entity_poly.pdbx_seq_one_letter_code
_entity_poly.pdbx_strand_id
1 'polypeptide(L)'
;LGSITNTLNRKSGLLGISGKSNDMRTLLAASADGDERACLAVEIFCYDLAKTLAGLAVSLGQVDAIIFTGGIGEHAALVREKTLMQLAILGVQIDAENNQHHGENSGGYISAKDSKVAALVVPTHEEKMIASYVCQVLN
;
A
#
# COMPACT_ATOMS: atom_id res chain seq x y z
N LEU A 1 -12.71 -3.10 -29.74
CA LEU A 1 -12.02 -2.25 -28.75
C LEU A 1 -12.62 -2.41 -27.34
N GLY A 2 -13.95 -2.34 -27.16
CA GLY A 2 -14.58 -2.44 -25.86
C GLY A 2 -14.29 -3.73 -25.07
N SER A 3 -14.16 -4.86 -25.74
CA SER A 3 -13.82 -6.16 -25.12
C SER A 3 -12.39 -6.16 -24.58
N ILE A 4 -11.42 -5.66 -25.33
CA ILE A 4 -10.01 -5.58 -24.92
C ILE A 4 -9.87 -4.62 -23.72
N THR A 5 -10.46 -3.43 -23.82
CA THR A 5 -10.45 -2.44 -22.75
C THR A 5 -11.06 -3.01 -21.45
N ASN A 6 -12.17 -3.73 -21.54
CA ASN A 6 -12.79 -4.37 -20.40
C ASN A 6 -11.88 -5.46 -19.79
N THR A 7 -11.20 -6.25 -20.62
CA THR A 7 -10.27 -7.27 -20.13
C THR A 7 -9.10 -6.64 -19.39
N LEU A 8 -8.46 -5.62 -19.99
CA LEU A 8 -7.30 -4.96 -19.38
C LEU A 8 -7.66 -4.22 -18.09
N ASN A 9 -8.80 -3.53 -18.04
CA ASN A 9 -9.17 -2.72 -16.89
C ASN A 9 -9.88 -3.48 -15.78
N ARG A 10 -10.53 -4.62 -16.06
CA ARG A 10 -11.39 -5.30 -15.08
C ARG A 10 -11.08 -6.78 -14.87
N LYS A 11 -10.34 -7.42 -15.74
CA LYS A 11 -10.07 -8.88 -15.68
C LYS A 11 -8.57 -9.22 -15.63
N SER A 12 -7.70 -8.21 -15.62
CA SER A 12 -6.24 -8.35 -15.45
C SER A 12 -5.81 -8.03 -14.02
N GLY A 13 -4.52 -7.78 -13.82
CA GLY A 13 -3.97 -7.44 -12.51
C GLY A 13 -4.22 -8.52 -11.46
N LEU A 14 -4.61 -8.12 -10.26
CA LEU A 14 -4.83 -9.04 -9.14
C LEU A 14 -5.84 -10.15 -9.48
N LEU A 15 -6.94 -9.81 -10.15
CA LEU A 15 -7.93 -10.82 -10.58
C LEU A 15 -7.35 -11.77 -11.62
N GLY A 16 -6.59 -11.27 -12.59
CA GLY A 16 -5.97 -12.09 -13.64
C GLY A 16 -4.95 -13.08 -13.07
N ILE A 17 -4.17 -12.67 -12.08
CA ILE A 17 -3.16 -13.51 -11.43
C ILE A 17 -3.84 -14.51 -10.48
N SER A 18 -4.69 -14.03 -9.57
CA SER A 18 -5.32 -14.86 -8.56
C SER A 18 -6.41 -15.78 -9.13
N GLY A 19 -7.10 -15.33 -10.19
CA GLY A 19 -8.31 -15.98 -10.69
C GLY A 19 -9.49 -15.91 -9.72
N LYS A 20 -9.38 -15.13 -8.62
CA LYS A 20 -10.32 -15.12 -7.50
C LYS A 20 -10.95 -13.75 -7.26
N SER A 21 -10.13 -12.70 -7.11
CA SER A 21 -10.60 -11.37 -6.75
C SER A 21 -9.62 -10.28 -7.18
N ASN A 22 -10.10 -9.05 -7.30
CA ASN A 22 -9.32 -7.82 -7.38
C ASN A 22 -9.29 -7.06 -6.04
N ASP A 23 -9.98 -7.54 -5.02
CA ASP A 23 -9.99 -6.96 -3.66
C ASP A 23 -8.81 -7.53 -2.85
N MET A 24 -7.91 -6.66 -2.41
CA MET A 24 -6.72 -7.04 -1.65
C MET A 24 -7.06 -7.73 -0.32
N ARG A 25 -8.13 -7.34 0.36
CA ARG A 25 -8.57 -7.97 1.63
C ARG A 25 -8.94 -9.43 1.40
N THR A 26 -9.69 -9.70 0.33
CA THR A 26 -10.05 -11.07 -0.09
C THR A 26 -8.81 -11.89 -0.42
N LEU A 27 -7.82 -11.28 -1.10
CA LEU A 27 -6.59 -11.97 -1.46
C LEU A 27 -5.67 -12.22 -0.27
N LEU A 28 -5.58 -11.29 0.67
CA LEU A 28 -4.82 -11.49 1.92
C LEU A 28 -5.41 -12.61 2.77
N ALA A 29 -6.74 -12.68 2.91
CA ALA A 29 -7.40 -13.76 3.61
C ALA A 29 -7.16 -15.11 2.92
N ALA A 30 -7.35 -15.19 1.59
CA ALA A 30 -7.09 -16.42 0.84
C ALA A 30 -5.62 -16.86 0.90
N SER A 31 -4.69 -15.90 0.87
CA SER A 31 -3.25 -16.15 1.03
C SER A 31 -2.93 -16.74 2.41
N ALA A 32 -3.55 -16.23 3.47
CA ALA A 32 -3.40 -16.77 4.83
C ALA A 32 -3.96 -18.20 4.95
N ASP A 33 -4.99 -18.54 4.18
CA ASP A 33 -5.57 -19.88 4.07
C ASP A 33 -4.75 -20.83 3.16
N GLY A 34 -3.62 -20.37 2.60
CA GLY A 34 -2.73 -21.18 1.78
C GLY A 34 -3.05 -21.22 0.28
N ASP A 35 -3.90 -20.32 -0.24
CA ASP A 35 -4.15 -20.22 -1.68
C ASP A 35 -2.90 -19.67 -2.40
N GLU A 36 -2.20 -20.53 -3.13
CA GLU A 36 -0.95 -20.21 -3.82
C GLU A 36 -1.09 -19.07 -4.84
N ARG A 37 -2.21 -19.00 -5.55
CA ARG A 37 -2.43 -17.95 -6.55
C ARG A 37 -2.75 -16.61 -5.90
N ALA A 38 -3.44 -16.61 -4.77
CA ALA A 38 -3.63 -15.40 -3.97
C ALA A 38 -2.29 -14.91 -3.38
N CYS A 39 -1.47 -15.83 -2.85
CA CYS A 39 -0.11 -15.51 -2.41
C CYS A 39 0.70 -14.85 -3.53
N LEU A 40 0.74 -15.47 -4.71
CA LEU A 40 1.46 -14.94 -5.87
C LEU A 40 0.95 -13.55 -6.27
N ALA A 41 -0.35 -13.33 -6.26
CA ALA A 41 -0.94 -12.03 -6.60
C ALA A 41 -0.51 -10.94 -5.62
N VAL A 42 -0.49 -11.23 -4.31
CA VAL A 42 -0.01 -10.32 -3.27
C VAL A 42 1.48 -10.03 -3.43
N GLU A 43 2.30 -11.06 -3.67
CA GLU A 43 3.76 -10.89 -3.89
C GLU A 43 4.05 -9.99 -5.10
N ILE A 44 3.39 -10.24 -6.23
CA ILE A 44 3.59 -9.42 -7.45
C ILE A 44 3.16 -7.97 -7.18
N PHE A 45 2.04 -7.76 -6.48
CA PHE A 45 1.59 -6.43 -6.12
C PHE A 45 2.63 -5.67 -5.28
N CYS A 46 3.15 -6.31 -4.22
CA CYS A 46 4.15 -5.69 -3.34
C CYS A 46 5.46 -5.41 -4.08
N TYR A 47 5.87 -6.33 -4.95
CA TYR A 47 7.07 -6.19 -5.78
C TYR A 47 6.96 -5.01 -6.76
N ASP A 48 5.85 -4.91 -7.49
CA ASP A 48 5.63 -3.81 -8.44
C ASP A 48 5.49 -2.46 -7.72
N LEU A 49 4.86 -2.44 -6.55
CA LEU A 49 4.79 -1.25 -5.71
C LEU A 49 6.20 -0.80 -5.28
N ALA A 50 7.02 -1.73 -4.80
CA ALA A 50 8.39 -1.43 -4.41
C ALA A 50 9.24 -0.90 -5.59
N LYS A 51 9.14 -1.53 -6.77
CA LYS A 51 9.81 -1.05 -8.00
C LYS A 51 9.38 0.36 -8.37
N THR A 52 8.08 0.63 -8.28
CA THR A 52 7.53 1.94 -8.61
C THR A 52 8.07 3.00 -7.64
N LEU A 53 8.06 2.72 -6.34
CA LEU A 53 8.61 3.62 -5.31
C LEU A 53 10.11 3.85 -5.50
N ALA A 54 10.88 2.80 -5.78
CA ALA A 54 12.31 2.92 -6.06
C ALA A 54 12.58 3.76 -7.31
N GLY A 55 11.79 3.60 -8.37
CA GLY A 55 11.88 4.42 -9.57
C GLY A 55 11.58 5.90 -9.30
N LEU A 56 10.57 6.19 -8.49
CA LEU A 56 10.26 7.56 -8.06
C LEU A 56 11.36 8.16 -7.17
N ALA A 57 11.98 7.35 -6.31
CA ALA A 57 13.10 7.78 -5.47
C ALA A 57 14.28 8.29 -6.29
N VAL A 58 14.56 7.69 -7.44
CA VAL A 58 15.59 8.17 -8.37
C VAL A 58 15.28 9.59 -8.87
N SER A 59 14.02 9.88 -9.16
CA SER A 59 13.60 11.20 -9.62
C SER A 59 13.65 12.27 -8.53
N LEU A 60 13.46 11.87 -7.26
CA LEU A 60 13.53 12.77 -6.11
C LEU A 60 14.98 13.09 -5.68
N GLY A 61 15.93 12.19 -5.98
CA GLY A 61 17.31 12.28 -5.53
C GLY A 61 17.50 11.92 -4.05
N GLN A 62 16.62 12.35 -3.16
CA GLN A 62 16.56 11.98 -1.75
C GLN A 62 15.13 11.65 -1.35
N VAL A 63 14.96 10.68 -0.46
CA VAL A 63 13.67 10.29 0.12
C VAL A 63 13.77 10.43 1.63
N ASP A 64 12.94 11.28 2.21
CA ASP A 64 12.88 11.49 3.66
C ASP A 64 11.83 10.57 4.30
N ALA A 65 10.72 10.33 3.59
CA ALA A 65 9.64 9.48 4.08
C ALA A 65 8.89 8.76 2.96
N ILE A 66 8.32 7.59 3.30
CA ILE A 66 7.34 6.84 2.52
C ILE A 66 6.03 6.87 3.29
N ILE A 67 4.97 7.38 2.68
CA ILE A 67 3.66 7.51 3.30
C ILE A 67 2.69 6.52 2.68
N PHE A 68 2.07 5.71 3.53
CA PHE A 68 0.99 4.80 3.17
C PHE A 68 -0.35 5.41 3.58
N THR A 69 -1.30 5.41 2.65
CA THR A 69 -2.61 6.01 2.83
C THR A 69 -3.66 5.24 2.01
N GLY A 70 -4.93 5.53 2.23
CA GLY A 70 -6.04 4.83 1.58
C GLY A 70 -6.21 3.40 2.07
N GLY A 71 -7.25 2.70 1.60
CA GLY A 71 -7.68 1.42 2.18
C GLY A 71 -6.59 0.36 2.33
N ILE A 72 -5.77 0.13 1.30
CA ILE A 72 -4.67 -0.85 1.35
C ILE A 72 -3.52 -0.30 2.20
N GLY A 73 -3.14 0.96 1.99
CA GLY A 73 -2.02 1.58 2.71
C GLY A 73 -2.27 1.65 4.22
N GLU A 74 -3.49 1.96 4.63
CA GLU A 74 -3.88 2.10 6.03
C GLU A 74 -4.05 0.75 6.74
N HIS A 75 -4.67 -0.25 6.08
CA HIS A 75 -5.16 -1.45 6.76
C HIS A 75 -4.43 -2.75 6.43
N ALA A 76 -3.52 -2.76 5.44
CA ALA A 76 -2.83 -3.97 5.04
C ALA A 76 -1.37 -3.99 5.53
N ALA A 77 -1.15 -4.32 6.80
CA ALA A 77 0.18 -4.37 7.41
C ALA A 77 1.15 -5.27 6.63
N LEU A 78 0.69 -6.43 6.15
CA LEU A 78 1.50 -7.36 5.36
C LEU A 78 1.96 -6.75 4.02
N VAL A 79 1.11 -5.97 3.36
CA VAL A 79 1.48 -5.30 2.10
C VAL A 79 2.57 -4.26 2.35
N ARG A 80 2.44 -3.45 3.40
CA ARG A 80 3.46 -2.47 3.78
C ARG A 80 4.79 -3.15 4.12
N GLU A 81 4.74 -4.20 4.93
CA GLU A 81 5.91 -4.98 5.33
C GLU A 81 6.66 -5.51 4.11
N LYS A 82 5.97 -6.28 3.25
CA LYS A 82 6.57 -6.88 2.05
C LYS A 82 7.14 -5.83 1.09
N THR A 83 6.47 -4.69 0.95
CA THR A 83 6.94 -3.57 0.11
C THR A 83 8.19 -2.92 0.70
N LEU A 84 8.18 -2.59 2.00
CA LEU A 84 9.31 -1.93 2.66
C LEU A 84 10.55 -2.82 2.75
N MET A 85 10.39 -4.13 2.96
CA MET A 85 11.50 -5.08 2.95
C MET A 85 12.27 -5.06 1.61
N GLN A 86 11.60 -4.84 0.50
CA GLN A 86 12.23 -4.72 -0.82
C GLN A 86 12.88 -3.35 -1.06
N LEU A 87 12.57 -2.36 -0.25
CA LEU A 87 13.13 -1.01 -0.30
C LEU A 87 14.30 -0.80 0.69
N ALA A 88 14.87 -1.88 1.23
CA ALA A 88 16.02 -1.81 2.13
C ALA A 88 17.21 -1.03 1.54
N ILE A 89 17.34 -1.01 0.21
CA ILE A 89 18.35 -0.21 -0.52
C ILE A 89 18.22 1.30 -0.24
N LEU A 90 17.03 1.79 0.10
CA LEU A 90 16.79 3.18 0.49
C LEU A 90 17.16 3.44 1.97
N GLY A 91 17.47 2.38 2.72
CA GLY A 91 17.79 2.47 4.14
C GLY A 91 16.56 2.53 5.04
N VAL A 92 15.37 2.19 4.53
CA VAL A 92 14.17 2.04 5.35
C VAL A 92 14.24 0.76 6.17
N GLN A 93 13.91 0.85 7.45
CA GLN A 93 13.82 -0.28 8.37
C GLN A 93 12.44 -0.26 9.02
N ILE A 94 11.69 -1.35 8.90
CA ILE A 94 10.34 -1.46 9.45
C ILE A 94 10.39 -1.79 10.94
N ASP A 95 9.49 -1.19 11.71
CA ASP A 95 9.13 -1.62 13.05
C ASP A 95 7.89 -2.52 12.94
N ALA A 96 8.07 -3.81 13.19
CA ALA A 96 7.01 -4.81 12.99
C ALA A 96 5.80 -4.59 13.91
N GLU A 97 6.04 -4.18 15.17
CA GLU A 97 4.98 -3.93 16.14
C GLU A 97 4.16 -2.70 15.74
N ASN A 98 4.82 -1.58 15.47
CA ASN A 98 4.14 -0.37 15.02
C ASN A 98 3.41 -0.59 13.70
N ASN A 99 3.97 -1.38 12.77
CA ASN A 99 3.32 -1.70 11.52
C ASN A 99 2.03 -2.53 11.72
N GLN A 100 2.04 -3.51 12.61
CA GLN A 100 0.84 -4.31 12.93
C GLN A 100 -0.28 -3.46 13.53
N HIS A 101 0.07 -2.46 14.34
CA HIS A 101 -0.86 -1.51 14.94
C HIS A 101 -1.08 -0.26 14.07
N HIS A 102 -0.73 -0.31 12.79
CA HIS A 102 -0.96 0.76 11.81
C HIS A 102 -0.41 2.13 12.22
N GLY A 103 0.59 2.17 13.10
CA GLY A 103 1.17 3.40 13.63
C GLY A 103 0.32 4.12 14.68
N GLU A 104 -0.77 3.53 15.19
CA GLU A 104 -1.70 4.17 16.15
C GLU A 104 -0.99 4.69 17.40
N ASN A 105 -0.03 3.92 17.93
CA ASN A 105 0.69 4.26 19.15
C ASN A 105 1.98 5.05 18.93
N SER A 106 2.33 5.35 17.68
CA SER A 106 3.61 5.96 17.28
C SER A 106 3.45 7.25 16.45
N GLY A 107 2.25 7.84 16.45
CA GLY A 107 1.98 9.03 15.65
C GLY A 107 2.02 8.76 14.14
N GLY A 108 1.66 7.56 13.73
CA GLY A 108 1.68 7.10 12.34
C GLY A 108 2.98 6.40 11.92
N TYR A 109 4.06 6.50 12.68
CA TYR A 109 5.34 5.90 12.29
C TYR A 109 5.30 4.38 12.38
N ILE A 110 5.72 3.73 11.30
CA ILE A 110 5.87 2.27 11.19
C ILE A 110 7.30 1.86 10.87
N SER A 111 8.23 2.81 10.82
CA SER A 111 9.67 2.55 10.71
C SER A 111 10.35 2.56 12.07
N ALA A 112 11.47 1.84 12.18
CA ALA A 112 12.34 1.88 13.34
C ALA A 112 12.92 3.30 13.54
N LYS A 113 13.31 3.62 14.77
CA LYS A 113 13.84 4.96 15.14
C LYS A 113 15.14 5.32 14.44
N ASP A 114 15.95 4.34 14.09
CA ASP A 114 17.23 4.46 13.39
C ASP A 114 17.11 4.27 11.87
N SER A 115 15.91 4.13 11.36
CA SER A 115 15.64 4.08 9.92
C SER A 115 16.06 5.39 9.24
N LYS A 116 16.82 5.29 8.14
CA LYS A 116 17.25 6.47 7.35
C LYS A 116 16.10 7.15 6.63
N VAL A 117 15.12 6.36 6.19
CA VAL A 117 13.89 6.83 5.56
C VAL A 117 12.74 6.49 6.50
N ALA A 118 11.95 7.48 6.86
CA ALA A 118 10.76 7.25 7.67
C ALA A 118 9.69 6.51 6.85
N ALA A 119 8.92 5.65 7.51
CA ALA A 119 7.71 5.08 6.93
C ALA A 119 6.53 5.39 7.85
N LEU A 120 5.44 5.89 7.26
CA LEU A 120 4.27 6.33 8.01
C LEU A 120 2.98 5.78 7.41
N VAL A 121 1.99 5.60 8.26
CA VAL A 121 0.58 5.44 7.89
C VAL A 121 -0.14 6.74 8.20
N VAL A 122 -0.79 7.32 7.20
CA VAL A 122 -1.55 8.56 7.34
C VAL A 122 -2.99 8.29 6.90
N PRO A 123 -3.97 8.33 7.81
CA PRO A 123 -5.37 8.13 7.47
C PRO A 123 -5.89 9.21 6.52
N THR A 124 -6.64 8.79 5.51
CA THR A 124 -7.37 9.71 4.63
C THR A 124 -8.68 10.13 5.28
N HIS A 125 -9.00 11.41 5.15
CA HIS A 125 -10.26 11.98 5.66
C HIS A 125 -11.08 12.58 4.50
N GLU A 126 -11.36 11.77 3.48
CA GLU A 126 -12.07 12.21 2.27
C GLU A 126 -13.45 12.80 2.59
N GLU A 127 -14.20 12.15 3.48
CA GLU A 127 -15.53 12.63 3.91
C GLU A 127 -15.45 14.01 4.59
N LYS A 128 -14.42 14.24 5.41
CA LYS A 128 -14.19 15.54 6.06
C LYS A 128 -13.86 16.61 5.04
N MET A 129 -13.09 16.29 4.00
CA MET A 129 -12.77 17.22 2.92
C MET A 129 -14.03 17.58 2.12
N ILE A 130 -14.85 16.60 1.78
CA ILE A 130 -16.13 16.81 1.09
C ILE A 130 -17.03 17.72 1.94
N ALA A 131 -17.19 17.42 3.23
CA ALA A 131 -17.98 18.23 4.15
C ALA A 131 -17.45 19.67 4.23
N SER A 132 -16.13 19.85 4.28
CA SER A 132 -15.50 21.18 4.30
C SER A 132 -15.81 21.99 3.03
N TYR A 133 -15.70 21.36 1.84
CA TYR A 133 -16.06 22.03 0.58
C TYR A 133 -17.54 22.38 0.48
N VAL A 134 -18.43 21.51 0.93
CA VAL A 134 -19.87 21.80 0.97
C VAL A 134 -20.14 23.03 1.86
N CYS A 135 -19.53 23.10 3.04
CA CYS A 135 -19.67 24.27 3.92
C CYS A 135 -19.15 25.57 3.28
N GLN A 136 -18.05 25.50 2.51
CA GLN A 136 -17.52 26.67 1.81
C GLN A 136 -18.42 27.19 0.68
N VAL A 137 -19.16 26.29 0.01
CA VAL A 137 -20.06 26.64 -1.09
C VAL A 137 -21.40 27.22 -0.56
N LEU A 138 -21.79 26.81 0.66
CA LEU A 138 -23.08 27.25 1.26
C LEU A 138 -22.97 28.55 2.06
N ASN A 139 -21.76 29.06 2.32
CA ASN A 139 -21.49 30.36 2.94
C ASN A 139 -21.10 31.40 1.91
#